data_9329ddc20d584f39254d023dd18bd206
#
_entry.id   9329ddc20d584f39254d023dd18bd206
#
_cell.length_a   1.000
_cell.length_b   1.000
_cell.length_c   1.000
_cell.angle_alpha   90.00
_cell.angle_beta   90.00
_cell.angle_gamma   90.00
#
_symmetry.space_group_name_H-M   'P 1'
#
loop_
_entity.id
_entity.type
_entity.pdbx_description
1 polymer ?
#
loop_
_entity_poly.entity_id
_entity_poly.type
_entity_poly.pdbx_seq_one_letter_code
_entity_poly.pdbx_strand_id
1 'polypeptide(L)'
;MAVHIALHEIGVPFEAKPISFAKKQTQTAEFLAINPAGKVPTLIVDGTTLTEVAACLLYLAKRFPEAGLLPAGLMAEAQAVSWMSFIASTLHPARRLGLEHVTEVWTVAERKLGDRDWALGSYSIADIHLFRLYWRMVNGSRPYPKGLRRLDSLYERMMARPAVQRTLEVESRIGYELPA
;
A
#
# COMPACT_ATOMS: atom_id res chain seq x y z
N MET A 1 2.38 -1.55 6.59
CA MET A 1 1.48 -2.48 5.85
C MET A 1 1.94 -2.78 4.42
N ALA A 2 1.78 -1.93 3.38
CA ALA A 2 2.05 -2.33 1.99
C ALA A 2 3.44 -2.94 1.75
N VAL A 3 4.50 -2.29 2.23
CA VAL A 3 5.87 -2.80 2.11
C VAL A 3 6.06 -4.11 2.88
N HIS A 4 5.44 -4.26 4.07
CA HIS A 4 5.47 -5.52 4.83
C HIS A 4 4.77 -6.65 4.09
N ILE A 5 3.62 -6.39 3.46
CA ILE A 5 2.93 -7.40 2.62
C ILE A 5 3.87 -7.87 1.51
N ALA A 6 4.50 -6.95 0.78
CA ALA A 6 5.43 -7.30 -0.29
C ALA A 6 6.62 -8.12 0.24
N LEU A 7 7.22 -7.75 1.37
CA LEU A 7 8.32 -8.48 1.98
C LEU A 7 7.90 -9.89 2.44
N HIS A 8 6.69 -10.05 2.96
CA HIS A 8 6.15 -11.37 3.32
C HIS A 8 5.78 -12.21 2.09
N GLU A 9 5.34 -11.62 0.98
CA GLU A 9 5.12 -12.33 -0.29
C GLU A 9 6.45 -12.83 -0.88
N ILE A 10 7.50 -12.03 -0.77
CA ILE A 10 8.85 -12.37 -1.24
C ILE A 10 9.48 -13.44 -0.32
N GLY A 11 9.18 -13.42 0.97
CA GLY A 11 9.71 -14.39 1.92
C GLY A 11 11.14 -14.09 2.43
N VAL A 12 11.66 -12.88 2.21
CA VAL A 12 12.98 -12.48 2.70
C VAL A 12 12.92 -12.01 4.15
N PRO A 13 13.99 -12.25 4.96
CA PRO A 13 14.09 -11.67 6.29
C PRO A 13 14.13 -10.14 6.25
N PHE A 14 13.45 -9.50 7.18
CA PHE A 14 13.50 -8.05 7.37
C PHE A 14 13.25 -7.68 8.82
N GLU A 15 13.74 -6.52 9.23
CA GLU A 15 13.48 -5.93 10.53
C GLU A 15 12.39 -4.85 10.40
N ALA A 16 11.29 -5.02 11.12
CA ALA A 16 10.24 -4.00 11.21
C ALA A 16 10.51 -3.05 12.37
N LYS A 17 10.77 -1.77 12.07
CA LYS A 17 10.97 -0.72 13.08
C LYS A 17 9.71 0.13 13.20
N PRO A 18 8.90 -0.04 14.27
CA PRO A 18 7.70 0.73 14.46
C PRO A 18 8.01 2.19 14.78
N ILE A 19 7.24 3.09 14.18
CA ILE A 19 7.31 4.53 14.39
C ILE A 19 5.97 5.03 14.92
N SER A 20 5.96 5.64 16.11
CA SER A 20 4.74 6.17 16.73
C SER A 20 4.41 7.57 16.19
N PHE A 21 3.22 7.73 15.64
CA PHE A 21 2.68 9.04 15.24
C PHE A 21 2.25 9.85 16.48
N ALA A 22 1.69 9.19 17.50
CA ALA A 22 1.29 9.84 18.75
C ALA A 22 2.49 10.52 19.44
N LYS A 23 3.65 9.86 19.40
CA LYS A 23 4.93 10.42 19.92
C LYS A 23 5.64 11.33 18.94
N LYS A 24 5.06 11.62 17.76
CA LYS A 24 5.66 12.44 16.69
C LYS A 24 7.06 11.97 16.28
N GLN A 25 7.34 10.68 16.35
CA GLN A 25 8.66 10.13 16.05
C GLN A 25 9.12 10.39 14.62
N THR A 26 8.20 10.55 13.66
CA THR A 26 8.54 10.95 12.28
C THR A 26 9.12 12.37 12.19
N GLN A 27 9.04 13.18 13.24
CA GLN A 27 9.51 14.55 13.29
C GLN A 27 10.76 14.72 14.17
N THR A 28 11.32 13.64 14.70
CA THR A 28 12.57 13.70 15.45
C THR A 28 13.76 13.92 14.52
N ALA A 29 14.83 14.54 15.04
CA ALA A 29 16.04 14.78 14.27
C ALA A 29 16.64 13.48 13.70
N GLU A 30 16.61 12.41 14.47
CA GLU A 30 17.10 11.09 14.07
C GLU A 30 16.32 10.53 12.88
N PHE A 31 14.98 10.62 12.91
CA PHE A 31 14.16 10.15 11.80
C PHE A 31 14.28 11.06 10.57
N LEU A 32 14.30 12.38 10.76
CA LEU A 32 14.46 13.34 9.66
C LEU A 32 15.83 13.22 8.96
N ALA A 33 16.87 12.81 9.68
CA ALA A 33 18.16 12.48 9.08
C ALA A 33 18.09 11.27 8.13
N ILE A 34 17.16 10.33 8.36
CA ILE A 34 16.92 9.15 7.51
C ILE A 34 15.94 9.48 6.38
N ASN A 35 14.85 10.18 6.72
CA ASN A 35 13.83 10.59 5.76
C ASN A 35 13.40 12.05 6.02
N PRO A 36 13.95 13.01 5.26
CA PRO A 36 13.64 14.44 5.43
C PRO A 36 12.16 14.80 5.25
N ALA A 37 11.39 13.95 4.56
CA ALA A 37 9.94 14.16 4.41
C ALA A 37 9.14 13.87 5.70
N GLY A 38 9.75 13.23 6.72
CA GLY A 38 9.09 12.90 7.97
C GLY A 38 7.89 11.96 7.80
N LYS A 39 7.99 11.00 6.86
CA LYS A 39 6.90 10.09 6.48
C LYS A 39 7.34 8.64 6.49
N VAL A 40 6.39 7.74 6.60
CA VAL A 40 6.55 6.30 6.42
C VAL A 40 5.74 5.82 5.19
N PRO A 41 6.19 4.76 4.49
CA PRO A 41 7.31 3.90 4.82
C PRO A 41 8.67 4.52 4.51
N THR A 42 9.68 4.02 5.20
CA THR A 42 11.09 4.24 4.90
C THR A 42 11.74 2.85 4.85
N LEU A 43 12.20 2.45 3.68
CA LEU A 43 12.87 1.18 3.47
C LEU A 43 14.38 1.43 3.40
N ILE A 44 15.14 0.72 4.21
CA ILE A 44 16.61 0.79 4.21
C ILE A 44 17.14 -0.51 3.61
N VAL A 45 17.91 -0.40 2.55
CA VAL A 45 18.51 -1.55 1.86
C VAL A 45 19.99 -1.23 1.64
N ASP A 46 20.86 -2.09 2.18
CA ASP A 46 22.32 -1.94 2.05
C ASP A 46 22.80 -0.52 2.41
N GLY A 47 22.24 0.05 3.49
CA GLY A 47 22.55 1.40 3.96
C GLY A 47 21.91 2.54 3.15
N THR A 48 21.21 2.23 2.05
CA THR A 48 20.52 3.22 1.23
C THR A 48 19.05 3.34 1.63
N THR A 49 18.59 4.57 1.80
CA THR A 49 17.19 4.87 2.13
C THR A 49 16.35 5.01 0.87
N LEU A 50 15.23 4.28 0.82
CA LEU A 50 14.19 4.41 -0.19
C LEU A 50 12.88 4.80 0.47
N THR A 51 12.25 5.83 -0.05
CA THR A 51 10.98 6.39 0.43
C THR A 51 9.90 6.26 -0.65
N GLU A 52 8.67 6.62 -0.31
CA GLU A 52 7.46 6.45 -1.11
C GLU A 52 7.05 4.99 -1.34
N VAL A 53 5.80 4.67 -1.02
CA VAL A 53 5.26 3.29 -1.15
C VAL A 53 5.46 2.74 -2.55
N ALA A 54 5.19 3.55 -3.57
CA ALA A 54 5.29 3.12 -4.97
C ALA A 54 6.72 2.71 -5.34
N ALA A 55 7.71 3.51 -4.93
CA ALA A 55 9.12 3.23 -5.19
C ALA A 55 9.60 1.99 -4.42
N CYS A 56 9.23 1.87 -3.13
CA CYS A 56 9.57 0.70 -2.32
C CYS A 56 9.02 -0.59 -2.94
N LEU A 57 7.75 -0.59 -3.35
CA LEU A 57 7.11 -1.76 -3.95
C LEU A 57 7.71 -2.11 -5.30
N LEU A 58 7.98 -1.12 -6.16
CA LEU A 58 8.61 -1.35 -7.46
C LEU A 58 10.02 -1.91 -7.30
N TYR A 59 10.82 -1.34 -6.39
CA TYR A 59 12.15 -1.84 -6.08
C TYR A 59 12.11 -3.30 -5.64
N LEU A 60 11.25 -3.65 -4.69
CA LEU A 60 11.12 -5.02 -4.18
C LEU A 60 10.70 -5.99 -5.28
N ALA A 61 9.72 -5.62 -6.11
CA ALA A 61 9.27 -6.47 -7.22
C ALA A 61 10.36 -6.69 -8.29
N LYS A 62 11.20 -5.68 -8.55
CA LYS A 62 12.33 -5.79 -9.48
C LYS A 62 13.52 -6.54 -8.89
N ARG A 63 13.76 -6.40 -7.59
CA ARG A 63 14.86 -7.06 -6.88
C ARG A 63 14.61 -8.55 -6.70
N PHE A 64 13.35 -8.95 -6.62
CA PHE A 64 12.90 -10.32 -6.38
C PHE A 64 11.85 -10.75 -7.43
N PRO A 65 12.26 -10.86 -8.71
CA PRO A 65 11.32 -11.14 -9.81
C PRO A 65 10.64 -12.50 -9.68
N GLU A 66 11.26 -13.46 -8.99
CA GLU A 66 10.71 -14.79 -8.70
C GLU A 66 9.44 -14.75 -7.84
N ALA A 67 9.21 -13.67 -7.08
CA ALA A 67 7.99 -13.48 -6.31
C ALA A 67 6.76 -13.13 -7.19
N GLY A 68 6.95 -12.84 -8.47
CA GLY A 68 5.87 -12.59 -9.42
C GLY A 68 5.01 -11.35 -9.12
N LEU A 69 5.55 -10.38 -8.38
CA LEU A 69 4.81 -9.18 -7.94
C LEU A 69 4.71 -8.08 -9.01
N LEU A 70 5.34 -8.25 -10.15
CA LEU A 70 5.29 -7.32 -11.27
C LEU A 70 5.19 -8.11 -12.57
N PRO A 71 4.16 -7.90 -13.40
CA PRO A 71 4.05 -8.56 -14.69
C PRO A 71 5.21 -8.16 -15.61
N ALA A 72 5.68 -9.10 -16.44
CA ALA A 72 6.76 -8.87 -17.39
C ALA A 72 6.30 -8.01 -18.57
N GLY A 73 7.23 -7.23 -19.10
CA GLY A 73 7.05 -6.41 -20.31
C GLY A 73 6.78 -4.94 -20.02
N LEU A 74 7.33 -4.09 -20.89
CA LEU A 74 7.34 -2.64 -20.74
C LEU A 74 5.93 -2.06 -20.51
N MET A 75 4.93 -2.50 -21.27
CA MET A 75 3.56 -1.98 -21.13
C MET A 75 2.92 -2.37 -19.80
N ALA A 76 3.14 -3.61 -19.34
CA ALA A 76 2.61 -4.07 -18.07
C ALA A 76 3.28 -3.33 -16.89
N GLU A 77 4.57 -3.10 -16.95
CA GLU A 77 5.30 -2.28 -15.97
C GLU A 77 4.80 -0.84 -15.97
N ALA A 78 4.58 -0.23 -17.14
CA ALA A 78 4.03 1.12 -17.26
C ALA A 78 2.62 1.21 -16.68
N GLN A 79 1.78 0.19 -16.88
CA GLN A 79 0.46 0.11 -16.26
C GLN A 79 0.54 -0.04 -14.74
N ALA A 80 1.51 -0.79 -14.22
CA ALA A 80 1.76 -0.87 -12.78
C ALA A 80 2.11 0.52 -12.22
N VAL A 81 3.04 1.23 -12.84
CA VAL A 81 3.41 2.60 -12.46
C VAL A 81 2.21 3.54 -12.53
N SER A 82 1.37 3.42 -13.58
CA SER A 82 0.13 4.20 -13.72
C SER A 82 -0.83 3.96 -12.54
N TRP A 83 -1.04 2.71 -12.12
CA TRP A 83 -1.82 2.40 -10.94
C TRP A 83 -1.21 2.98 -9.67
N MET A 84 0.08 2.78 -9.46
CA MET A 84 0.80 3.26 -8.29
C MET A 84 0.73 4.79 -8.18
N SER A 85 0.88 5.49 -9.31
CA SER A 85 0.75 6.95 -9.38
C SER A 85 -0.68 7.40 -9.06
N PHE A 86 -1.70 6.79 -9.67
CA PHE A 86 -3.11 7.08 -9.37
C PHE A 86 -3.45 6.88 -7.89
N ILE A 87 -2.97 5.79 -7.29
CA ILE A 87 -3.19 5.51 -5.87
C ILE A 87 -2.53 6.58 -5.00
N ALA A 88 -1.30 6.98 -5.31
CA ALA A 88 -0.54 7.94 -4.52
C ALA A 88 -1.06 9.39 -4.68
N SER A 89 -1.39 9.80 -5.91
CA SER A 89 -1.76 11.18 -6.22
C SER A 89 -3.25 11.48 -6.12
N THR A 90 -4.11 10.46 -6.22
CA THR A 90 -5.56 10.65 -6.29
C THR A 90 -6.28 9.98 -5.12
N LEU A 91 -6.14 8.66 -4.97
CA LEU A 91 -6.85 7.93 -3.90
C LEU A 91 -6.38 8.31 -2.50
N HIS A 92 -5.06 8.40 -2.30
CA HIS A 92 -4.51 8.67 -0.98
C HIS A 92 -4.84 10.08 -0.46
N PRO A 93 -4.72 11.16 -1.23
CA PRO A 93 -5.11 12.50 -0.79
C PRO A 93 -6.62 12.65 -0.57
N ALA A 94 -7.45 11.98 -1.37
CA ALA A 94 -8.91 12.08 -1.31
C ALA A 94 -9.47 11.79 0.10
N ARG A 95 -8.81 10.94 0.88
CA ARG A 95 -9.23 10.61 2.26
C ARG A 95 -9.40 11.81 3.19
N ARG A 96 -8.78 12.94 2.87
CA ARG A 96 -8.86 14.19 3.65
C ARG A 96 -10.03 15.08 3.25
N LEU A 97 -10.70 14.74 2.17
CA LEU A 97 -11.82 15.47 1.61
C LEU A 97 -13.15 14.85 2.06
N GLY A 98 -14.25 15.52 1.76
CA GLY A 98 -15.58 15.03 2.12
C GLY A 98 -15.97 13.72 1.47
N LEU A 99 -17.01 13.05 2.01
CA LEU A 99 -17.48 11.74 1.55
C LEU A 99 -17.85 11.73 0.06
N GLU A 100 -18.42 12.81 -0.47
CA GLU A 100 -18.78 12.95 -1.87
C GLU A 100 -17.56 12.76 -2.77
N HIS A 101 -16.50 13.53 -2.52
CA HIS A 101 -15.26 13.44 -3.29
C HIS A 101 -14.55 12.07 -3.11
N VAL A 102 -14.55 11.52 -1.91
CA VAL A 102 -14.05 10.16 -1.66
C VAL A 102 -14.82 9.16 -2.52
N THR A 103 -16.16 9.30 -2.59
CA THR A 103 -17.02 8.40 -3.39
C THR A 103 -16.72 8.52 -4.89
N GLU A 104 -16.57 9.71 -5.41
CA GLU A 104 -16.20 9.94 -6.82
C GLU A 104 -14.88 9.24 -7.17
N VAL A 105 -13.85 9.49 -6.39
CA VAL A 105 -12.50 8.97 -6.64
C VAL A 105 -12.44 7.45 -6.53
N TRP A 106 -13.09 6.85 -5.52
CA TRP A 106 -13.13 5.40 -5.38
C TRP A 106 -14.02 4.74 -6.44
N THR A 107 -15.03 5.43 -6.95
CA THR A 107 -15.80 4.97 -8.11
C THR A 107 -14.93 4.92 -9.38
N VAL A 108 -13.98 5.83 -9.52
CA VAL A 108 -12.99 5.76 -10.62
C VAL A 108 -12.09 4.53 -10.45
N ALA A 109 -11.64 4.24 -9.22
CA ALA A 109 -10.85 3.02 -8.95
C ALA A 109 -11.64 1.74 -9.26
N GLU A 110 -12.91 1.68 -8.86
CA GLU A 110 -13.85 0.60 -9.16
C GLU A 110 -13.97 0.35 -10.67
N ARG A 111 -14.16 1.41 -11.45
CA ARG A 111 -14.22 1.34 -12.92
C ARG A 111 -12.89 0.95 -13.54
N LYS A 112 -11.79 1.48 -13.01
CA LYS A 112 -10.42 1.18 -13.48
C LYS A 112 -10.05 -0.29 -13.24
N LEU A 113 -10.50 -0.88 -12.13
CA LEU A 113 -10.35 -2.31 -11.85
C LEU A 113 -11.15 -3.14 -12.86
N GLY A 114 -12.38 -2.72 -13.19
CA GLY A 114 -13.28 -3.42 -14.11
C GLY A 114 -13.63 -4.80 -13.58
N ASP A 115 -13.88 -5.75 -14.48
CA ASP A 115 -14.27 -7.13 -14.13
C ASP A 115 -13.06 -8.05 -13.86
N ARG A 116 -11.87 -7.46 -13.66
CA ARG A 116 -10.65 -8.20 -13.36
C ARG A 116 -10.56 -8.53 -11.87
N ASP A 117 -10.00 -9.68 -11.56
CA ASP A 117 -9.68 -10.08 -10.19
C ASP A 117 -8.57 -9.24 -9.57
N TRP A 118 -7.62 -8.80 -10.39
CA TRP A 118 -6.43 -8.04 -10.00
C TRP A 118 -6.23 -6.83 -10.92
N ALA A 119 -5.64 -5.77 -10.40
CA ALA A 119 -5.48 -4.50 -11.10
C ALA A 119 -4.81 -4.60 -12.48
N LEU A 120 -3.89 -5.56 -12.64
CA LEU A 120 -3.15 -5.81 -13.88
C LEU A 120 -3.51 -7.17 -14.53
N GLY A 121 -4.63 -7.79 -14.11
CA GLY A 121 -5.04 -9.13 -14.57
C GLY A 121 -4.40 -10.26 -13.77
N SER A 122 -3.20 -10.09 -13.24
CA SER A 122 -2.54 -10.95 -12.26
C SER A 122 -2.20 -10.17 -11.01
N TYR A 123 -2.05 -10.88 -9.89
CA TYR A 123 -1.66 -10.28 -8.61
C TYR A 123 -0.33 -9.53 -8.72
N SER A 124 -0.26 -8.35 -8.14
CA SER A 124 0.90 -7.45 -8.30
C SER A 124 1.03 -6.43 -7.16
N ILE A 125 2.10 -5.65 -7.21
CA ILE A 125 2.33 -4.50 -6.33
C ILE A 125 1.20 -3.46 -6.40
N ALA A 126 0.48 -3.35 -7.51
CA ALA A 126 -0.67 -2.45 -7.64
C ALA A 126 -1.80 -2.85 -6.70
N ASP A 127 -2.07 -4.16 -6.58
CA ASP A 127 -3.09 -4.71 -5.68
C ASP A 127 -2.71 -4.52 -4.21
N ILE A 128 -1.44 -4.72 -3.88
CA ILE A 128 -0.92 -4.48 -2.54
C ILE A 128 -1.12 -3.01 -2.12
N HIS A 129 -0.78 -2.07 -3.02
CA HIS A 129 -0.91 -0.65 -2.73
C HIS A 129 -2.39 -0.21 -2.64
N LEU A 130 -3.23 -0.70 -3.55
CA LEU A 130 -4.68 -0.43 -3.57
C LEU A 130 -5.35 -0.99 -2.32
N PHE A 131 -5.09 -2.26 -2.00
CA PHE A 131 -5.61 -2.92 -0.80
C PHE A 131 -5.28 -2.15 0.47
N ARG A 132 -4.04 -1.70 0.65
CA ARG A 132 -3.63 -0.96 1.86
C ARG A 132 -4.49 0.28 2.08
N LEU A 133 -4.84 1.03 1.03
CA LEU A 133 -5.71 2.21 1.17
C LEU A 133 -7.16 1.82 1.40
N TYR A 134 -7.66 0.80 0.69
CA TYR A 134 -9.01 0.31 0.86
C TYR A 134 -9.22 -0.27 2.25
N TRP A 135 -8.27 -1.09 2.73
CA TRP A 135 -8.26 -1.60 4.10
C TRP A 135 -8.35 -0.47 5.13
N ARG A 136 -7.54 0.56 4.96
CA ARG A 136 -7.56 1.72 5.86
C ARG A 136 -8.90 2.46 5.83
N MET A 137 -9.54 2.53 4.69
CA MET A 137 -10.85 3.17 4.53
C MET A 137 -11.94 2.35 5.24
N VAL A 138 -11.95 1.05 5.02
CA VAL A 138 -12.94 0.12 5.60
C VAL A 138 -12.81 -0.01 7.11
N ASN A 139 -11.58 -0.04 7.63
CA ASN A 139 -11.27 -0.22 9.06
C ASN A 139 -11.04 1.10 9.82
N GLY A 140 -11.18 2.23 9.15
CA GLY A 140 -11.09 3.55 9.77
C GLY A 140 -12.42 4.00 10.37
N SER A 141 -12.36 5.12 11.10
CA SER A 141 -13.55 5.70 11.78
C SER A 141 -14.36 6.65 10.89
N ARG A 142 -13.89 6.96 9.69
CA ARG A 142 -14.56 7.92 8.79
C ARG A 142 -15.62 7.23 7.93
N PRO A 143 -16.74 7.91 7.59
CA PRO A 143 -17.66 7.42 6.58
C PRO A 143 -16.94 7.15 5.24
N TYR A 144 -17.34 6.09 4.57
CA TYR A 144 -16.77 5.71 3.28
C TYR A 144 -17.84 5.18 2.33
N PRO A 145 -17.62 5.26 0.99
CA PRO A 145 -18.57 4.78 -0.01
C PRO A 145 -18.85 3.29 0.12
N LYS A 146 -20.08 2.91 -0.10
CA LYS A 146 -20.56 1.52 -0.09
C LYS A 146 -20.91 1.08 -1.50
N GLY A 147 -20.97 -0.25 -1.73
CA GLY A 147 -21.38 -0.82 -3.01
C GLY A 147 -20.27 -0.85 -4.08
N LEU A 148 -19.02 -0.73 -3.67
CA LEU A 148 -17.86 -0.87 -4.54
C LEU A 148 -17.51 -2.36 -4.68
N ARG A 149 -18.36 -3.12 -5.38
CA ARG A 149 -18.38 -4.58 -5.37
C ARG A 149 -17.06 -5.21 -5.81
N ARG A 150 -16.39 -4.63 -6.80
CA ARG A 150 -15.13 -5.17 -7.33
C ARG A 150 -13.97 -4.93 -6.35
N LEU A 151 -13.96 -3.76 -5.73
CA LEU A 151 -13.00 -3.43 -4.67
C LEU A 151 -13.28 -4.24 -3.40
N ASP A 152 -14.55 -4.49 -3.05
CA ASP A 152 -14.92 -5.38 -1.95
C ASP A 152 -14.40 -6.81 -2.22
N SER A 153 -14.59 -7.33 -3.44
CA SER A 153 -14.08 -8.65 -3.83
C SER A 153 -12.56 -8.71 -3.87
N LEU A 154 -11.88 -7.64 -4.32
CA LEU A 154 -10.41 -7.54 -4.24
C LEU A 154 -9.96 -7.54 -2.78
N TYR A 155 -10.64 -6.79 -1.91
CA TYR A 155 -10.35 -6.76 -0.48
C TYR A 155 -10.43 -8.14 0.15
N GLU A 156 -11.48 -8.92 -0.13
CA GLU A 156 -11.66 -10.28 0.38
C GLU A 156 -10.53 -11.20 -0.10
N ARG A 157 -10.19 -11.15 -1.39
CA ARG A 157 -9.07 -11.94 -1.94
C ARG A 157 -7.74 -11.57 -1.29
N MET A 158 -7.49 -10.29 -1.05
CA MET A 158 -6.30 -9.82 -0.37
C MET A 158 -6.26 -10.27 1.10
N MET A 159 -7.39 -10.18 1.82
CA MET A 159 -7.50 -10.64 3.21
C MET A 159 -7.25 -12.14 3.36
N ALA A 160 -7.56 -12.94 2.34
CA ALA A 160 -7.30 -14.37 2.33
C ALA A 160 -5.81 -14.74 2.13
N ARG A 161 -4.95 -13.78 1.74
CA ARG A 161 -3.54 -14.06 1.48
C ARG A 161 -2.74 -14.24 2.77
N PRO A 162 -1.91 -15.29 2.88
CA PRO A 162 -1.08 -15.51 4.08
C PRO A 162 -0.15 -14.33 4.43
N ALA A 163 0.42 -13.66 3.42
CA ALA A 163 1.28 -12.49 3.62
C ALA A 163 0.53 -11.30 4.22
N VAL A 164 -0.73 -11.09 3.83
CA VAL A 164 -1.61 -10.06 4.41
C VAL A 164 -1.93 -10.40 5.86
N GLN A 165 -2.35 -11.63 6.14
CA GLN A 165 -2.67 -12.09 7.48
C GLN A 165 -1.47 -11.95 8.43
N ARG A 166 -0.29 -12.40 7.99
CA ARG A 166 0.96 -12.25 8.75
C ARG A 166 1.29 -10.77 9.00
N THR A 167 1.12 -9.91 8.00
CA THR A 167 1.35 -8.47 8.17
C THR A 167 0.41 -7.87 9.21
N LEU A 168 -0.87 -8.19 9.15
CA LEU A 168 -1.87 -7.69 10.10
C LEU A 168 -1.58 -8.20 11.52
N GLU A 169 -1.20 -9.45 11.67
CA GLU A 169 -0.80 -10.03 12.95
C GLU A 169 0.40 -9.28 13.56
N VAL A 170 1.47 -9.08 12.78
CA VAL A 170 2.67 -8.36 13.24
C VAL A 170 2.34 -6.92 13.60
N GLU A 171 1.63 -6.20 12.72
CA GLU A 171 1.29 -4.79 12.95
C GLU A 171 0.32 -4.61 14.13
N SER A 172 -0.58 -5.56 14.38
CA SER A 172 -1.47 -5.51 15.55
C SER A 172 -0.71 -5.67 16.87
N ARG A 173 0.33 -6.50 16.91
CA ARG A 173 1.18 -6.68 18.10
C ARG A 173 2.02 -5.45 18.41
N ILE A 174 2.46 -4.74 17.40
CA ILE A 174 3.25 -3.51 17.53
C ILE A 174 2.37 -2.34 17.98
N GLY A 175 1.07 -2.39 17.71
CA GLY A 175 0.13 -1.31 17.89
C GLY A 175 0.02 -0.46 16.62
N TYR A 176 -1.09 -0.60 15.92
CA TYR A 176 -1.33 0.10 14.65
C TYR A 176 -1.89 1.50 14.92
N GLU A 177 -1.07 2.53 14.74
CA GLU A 177 -1.51 3.91 14.81
C GLU A 177 -1.94 4.39 13.41
N LEU A 178 -3.24 4.66 13.24
CA LEU A 178 -3.75 5.34 12.04
C LEU A 178 -3.64 6.85 12.26
N PRO A 179 -2.79 7.56 11.51
CA PRO A 179 -2.80 9.02 11.57
C PRO A 179 -4.16 9.54 11.11
N ALA A 180 -4.68 10.55 11.83
CA ALA A 180 -5.97 11.17 11.59
C ALA A 180 -6.11 11.76 10.18
#